data_a41e2b816be70f3443e379b71465775f
#
_entry.id   a41e2b816be70f3443e379b71465775f
#
_cell.length_a   1.000
_cell.length_b   1.000
_cell.length_c   1.000
_cell.angle_alpha   90.00
_cell.angle_beta   90.00
_cell.angle_gamma   90.00
#
_symmetry.space_group_name_H-M   'P 1'
#
loop_
_entity.id
_entity.type
_entity.pdbx_description
1 polymer ?
#
loop_
_entity_poly.entity_id
_entity_poly.type
_entity_poly.pdbx_seq_one_letter_code
_entity_poly.pdbx_strand_id
1 'polypeptide(L)'
;MKITVHGGTDMARALEYWPTPEACEELIIDAPEARRFTNCLLGSPINCRVSVTPTNLPEVSYAGMFAQCRMLEWQPILNMSNCVNAAAMFKQCESMRFSVYGFRHTSKVRDMRQCFWGCTNFSGNGLQRWDFSSLHTADSMRNFAGRTKFHTRYYDGLIENLYEQAKSSTLPTPMYAVDFGNAKFTPHVAEKRAYLIEYGWEIIDGGEVPYELSPLEQAFTRAIDDRLEANEFPGTIDLSPMCRSHRNGILISPQHVLYVKHYQPRPGQSISFWNGETATVQKCTPGEYDIAVATLTNPVTTRPALVFPADWKQQMPMAAGPPSQYPSGTRPPMVWSNQRNEIGIWDFSYADDYPPTCQATVPIDPLRDAWFRGIKVGDSGSPICLVYDDRLVVAFALVSSAGSGVFTGSVREWLDEVTQGMVEEVVAA
;
A
#
# COMPACT_ATOMS: atom_id res chain seq x y z
N MET A 1 1.02 -2.32 -31.73
CA MET A 1 1.37 -1.14 -32.57
C MET A 1 1.40 0.11 -31.71
N LYS A 2 2.42 0.96 -31.88
CA LYS A 2 2.45 2.31 -31.27
C LYS A 2 1.94 3.34 -32.25
N ILE A 3 1.14 4.26 -31.79
CA ILE A 3 0.59 5.38 -32.58
C ILE A 3 1.05 6.68 -31.96
N THR A 4 1.68 7.55 -32.74
CA THR A 4 2.07 8.90 -32.30
C THR A 4 1.23 9.93 -33.01
N VAL A 5 0.60 10.81 -32.22
CA VAL A 5 -0.13 11.98 -32.71
C VAL A 5 0.68 13.21 -32.34
N HIS A 6 1.13 13.93 -33.36
CA HIS A 6 1.83 15.20 -33.16
C HIS A 6 0.82 16.35 -33.11
N GLY A 7 0.92 17.16 -32.05
CA GLY A 7 0.03 18.28 -31.81
C GLY A 7 0.73 19.63 -31.79
N GLY A 8 -0.07 20.69 -31.89
CA GLY A 8 0.39 22.07 -31.77
C GLY A 8 0.25 22.60 -30.33
N THR A 9 -0.01 23.90 -30.24
CA THR A 9 -0.14 24.64 -28.95
C THR A 9 -1.48 24.37 -28.20
N ASP A 10 -2.47 23.81 -28.91
CA ASP A 10 -3.80 23.48 -28.35
C ASP A 10 -4.25 22.10 -28.85
N MET A 11 -4.48 21.19 -27.92
CA MET A 11 -4.98 19.84 -28.16
C MET A 11 -6.42 19.66 -27.74
N ALA A 12 -7.14 20.75 -27.43
CA ALA A 12 -8.53 20.65 -27.01
C ALA A 12 -9.37 19.95 -28.09
N ARG A 13 -10.07 18.86 -27.70
CA ARG A 13 -10.93 18.02 -28.53
C ARG A 13 -10.23 17.35 -29.76
N ALA A 14 -8.90 17.36 -29.79
CA ALA A 14 -8.14 16.91 -30.99
C ALA A 14 -8.38 15.42 -31.34
N LEU A 15 -8.66 14.60 -30.34
CA LEU A 15 -8.92 13.16 -30.47
C LEU A 15 -10.29 12.78 -29.82
N GLU A 16 -11.23 13.71 -29.80
CA GLU A 16 -12.57 13.47 -29.28
C GLU A 16 -13.26 12.36 -30.11
N TYR A 17 -13.80 11.33 -29.38
CA TYR A 17 -14.39 10.12 -30.00
C TYR A 17 -13.45 9.36 -30.95
N TRP A 18 -12.13 9.50 -30.78
CA TRP A 18 -11.15 8.82 -31.59
C TRP A 18 -11.31 7.29 -31.51
N PRO A 19 -11.52 6.58 -32.64
CA PRO A 19 -11.69 5.14 -32.65
C PRO A 19 -10.32 4.48 -32.45
N THR A 20 -10.09 3.96 -31.23
CA THR A 20 -8.83 3.25 -30.91
C THR A 20 -8.71 1.98 -31.76
N PRO A 21 -7.68 1.84 -32.62
CA PRO A 21 -7.47 0.60 -33.37
C PRO A 21 -7.24 -0.60 -32.46
N GLU A 22 -7.79 -1.79 -32.78
CA GLU A 22 -7.64 -3.02 -31.99
C GLU A 22 -6.18 -3.38 -31.69
N ALA A 23 -5.29 -3.14 -32.64
CA ALA A 23 -3.85 -3.42 -32.51
C ALA A 23 -3.06 -2.32 -31.79
N CYS A 24 -3.73 -1.29 -31.24
CA CYS A 24 -3.07 -0.22 -30.51
C CYS A 24 -2.62 -0.73 -29.14
N GLU A 25 -1.33 -0.70 -28.89
CA GLU A 25 -0.72 -1.01 -27.59
C GLU A 25 -0.38 0.26 -26.81
N GLU A 26 -0.02 1.33 -27.54
CA GLU A 26 0.34 2.61 -26.95
C GLU A 26 -0.05 3.77 -27.88
N LEU A 27 -0.74 4.75 -27.33
CA LEU A 27 -0.99 6.06 -27.94
C LEU A 27 -0.05 7.09 -27.32
N ILE A 28 0.78 7.72 -28.14
CA ILE A 28 1.67 8.81 -27.72
C ILE A 28 1.09 10.12 -28.24
N ILE A 29 0.78 11.05 -27.35
CA ILE A 29 0.40 12.41 -27.68
C ILE A 29 1.64 13.29 -27.55
N ASP A 30 2.27 13.61 -28.66
CA ASP A 30 3.48 14.42 -28.74
C ASP A 30 3.13 15.88 -29.04
N ALA A 31 2.88 16.64 -27.98
CA ALA A 31 2.46 18.03 -28.04
C ALA A 31 3.14 18.87 -26.91
N PRO A 32 4.48 18.99 -26.93
CA PRO A 32 5.24 19.64 -25.85
C PRO A 32 4.91 21.14 -25.71
N GLU A 33 4.37 21.78 -26.75
CA GLU A 33 3.96 23.18 -26.75
C GLU A 33 2.49 23.39 -26.38
N ALA A 34 1.75 22.32 -26.07
CA ALA A 34 0.34 22.44 -25.73
C ALA A 34 0.13 22.78 -24.26
N ARG A 35 -0.77 23.73 -23.99
CA ARG A 35 -1.28 24.06 -22.63
C ARG A 35 -2.67 23.52 -22.41
N ARG A 36 -3.42 23.20 -23.43
CA ARG A 36 -4.83 22.79 -23.36
C ARG A 36 -5.02 21.40 -23.96
N PHE A 37 -5.37 20.46 -23.08
CA PHE A 37 -5.78 19.11 -23.45
C PHE A 37 -7.27 18.89 -23.11
N THR A 38 -8.04 19.97 -23.00
CA THR A 38 -9.44 19.94 -22.59
C THR A 38 -10.25 19.04 -23.54
N ASN A 39 -10.86 17.98 -22.99
CA ASN A 39 -11.64 16.99 -23.74
C ASN A 39 -10.84 16.30 -24.89
N CYS A 40 -9.51 16.26 -24.82
CA CYS A 40 -8.69 15.76 -25.91
C CYS A 40 -9.09 14.36 -26.38
N LEU A 41 -9.36 13.45 -25.46
CA LEU A 41 -9.78 12.07 -25.73
C LEU A 41 -11.23 11.79 -25.30
N LEU A 42 -12.06 12.81 -25.11
CA LEU A 42 -13.44 12.67 -24.66
C LEU A 42 -14.18 11.59 -25.45
N GLY A 43 -14.77 10.63 -24.74
CA GLY A 43 -15.61 9.57 -25.30
C GLY A 43 -14.88 8.53 -26.16
N SER A 44 -13.55 8.60 -26.24
CA SER A 44 -12.76 7.65 -27.03
C SER A 44 -12.69 6.28 -26.29
N PRO A 45 -12.87 5.14 -27.01
CA PRO A 45 -12.81 3.80 -26.44
C PRO A 45 -11.36 3.36 -26.24
N ILE A 46 -10.62 4.09 -25.38
CA ILE A 46 -9.20 3.83 -25.11
C ILE A 46 -9.04 2.52 -24.36
N ASN A 47 -8.38 1.55 -24.99
CA ASN A 47 -8.03 0.24 -24.43
C ASN A 47 -6.51 -0.03 -24.48
N CYS A 48 -5.70 0.99 -24.71
CA CYS A 48 -4.24 0.93 -24.77
C CYS A 48 -3.59 1.90 -23.79
N ARG A 49 -2.27 1.81 -23.64
CA ARG A 49 -1.49 2.77 -22.83
C ARG A 49 -1.53 4.15 -23.50
N VAL A 50 -1.63 5.19 -22.69
CA VAL A 50 -1.57 6.58 -23.16
C VAL A 50 -0.40 7.28 -22.51
N SER A 51 0.46 7.88 -23.33
CA SER A 51 1.58 8.72 -22.90
C SER A 51 1.44 10.12 -23.50
N VAL A 52 1.61 11.14 -22.67
CA VAL A 52 1.65 12.53 -23.12
C VAL A 52 3.05 13.07 -22.93
N THR A 53 3.66 13.58 -23.99
CA THR A 53 4.98 14.20 -23.91
C THR A 53 4.95 15.32 -22.85
N PRO A 54 5.86 15.30 -21.87
CA PRO A 54 5.88 16.32 -20.84
C PRO A 54 6.04 17.72 -21.42
N THR A 55 5.17 18.63 -21.01
CA THR A 55 5.32 20.05 -21.31
C THR A 55 5.91 20.78 -20.11
N ASN A 56 6.85 21.68 -20.35
CA ASN A 56 7.41 22.57 -19.33
C ASN A 56 6.65 23.91 -19.24
N LEU A 57 5.58 24.05 -20.01
CA LEU A 57 4.76 25.26 -20.00
C LEU A 57 4.00 25.40 -18.68
N PRO A 58 3.83 26.61 -18.18
CA PRO A 58 3.00 26.86 -17.01
C PRO A 58 1.51 26.73 -17.36
N GLU A 59 0.69 26.41 -16.34
CA GLU A 59 -0.78 26.44 -16.39
C GLU A 59 -1.38 25.51 -17.47
N VAL A 60 -1.04 24.23 -17.38
CA VAL A 60 -1.59 23.18 -18.24
C VAL A 60 -3.00 22.79 -17.77
N SER A 61 -3.92 22.60 -18.72
CA SER A 61 -5.28 22.10 -18.45
C SER A 61 -5.48 20.70 -19.03
N TYR A 62 -5.81 19.74 -18.17
CA TYR A 62 -6.26 18.39 -18.53
C TYR A 62 -7.78 18.22 -18.30
N ALA A 63 -8.56 19.32 -18.22
CA ALA A 63 -9.99 19.24 -17.96
C ALA A 63 -10.71 18.33 -18.97
N GLY A 64 -11.43 17.32 -18.48
CA GLY A 64 -12.18 16.35 -19.29
C GLY A 64 -11.33 15.50 -20.24
N MET A 65 -10.00 15.51 -20.14
CA MET A 65 -9.11 14.89 -21.13
C MET A 65 -9.50 13.44 -21.45
N PHE A 66 -9.85 12.64 -20.45
CA PHE A 66 -10.27 11.25 -20.58
C PHE A 66 -11.75 11.05 -20.24
N ALA A 67 -12.54 12.14 -20.17
CA ALA A 67 -13.94 11.99 -19.81
C ALA A 67 -14.65 11.00 -20.74
N GLN A 68 -15.46 10.10 -20.18
CA GLN A 68 -16.18 9.04 -20.92
C GLN A 68 -15.29 8.02 -21.66
N CYS A 69 -13.99 7.94 -21.37
CA CYS A 69 -13.15 6.86 -21.84
C CYS A 69 -13.46 5.58 -21.02
N ARG A 70 -14.62 4.97 -21.30
CA ARG A 70 -15.18 3.88 -20.47
C ARG A 70 -14.31 2.63 -20.42
N MET A 71 -13.44 2.42 -21.41
CA MET A 71 -12.53 1.27 -21.53
C MET A 71 -11.11 1.55 -21.02
N LEU A 72 -10.85 2.71 -20.40
CA LEU A 72 -9.54 3.09 -19.91
C LEU A 72 -9.15 2.23 -18.69
N GLU A 73 -8.29 1.25 -18.91
CA GLU A 73 -7.80 0.32 -17.87
C GLU A 73 -6.37 0.64 -17.39
N TRP A 74 -5.58 1.34 -18.21
CA TRP A 74 -4.18 1.64 -17.92
C TRP A 74 -4.00 3.06 -17.42
N GLN A 75 -3.17 3.23 -16.38
CA GLN A 75 -2.83 4.57 -15.91
C GLN A 75 -2.12 5.35 -17.02
N PRO A 76 -2.67 6.52 -17.45
CA PRO A 76 -1.98 7.38 -18.38
C PRO A 76 -0.68 7.94 -17.81
N ILE A 77 0.33 8.13 -18.64
CA ILE A 77 1.58 8.78 -18.27
C ILE A 77 1.44 10.28 -18.55
N LEU A 78 1.25 11.07 -17.48
CA LEU A 78 1.05 12.51 -17.55
C LEU A 78 1.98 13.23 -16.57
N ASN A 79 2.43 14.41 -16.94
CA ASN A 79 3.11 15.31 -16.01
C ASN A 79 2.12 16.29 -15.40
N MET A 80 1.79 16.09 -14.11
CA MET A 80 0.86 16.94 -13.36
C MET A 80 1.52 18.19 -12.75
N SER A 81 2.84 18.34 -12.81
CA SER A 81 3.57 19.42 -12.09
C SER A 81 3.16 20.84 -12.49
N ASN A 82 2.62 21.03 -13.66
CA ASN A 82 2.10 22.30 -14.17
C ASN A 82 0.59 22.28 -14.44
N CYS A 83 -0.09 21.22 -14.03
CA CYS A 83 -1.54 21.12 -14.16
C CYS A 83 -2.23 22.09 -13.21
N VAL A 84 -3.11 22.92 -13.73
CA VAL A 84 -3.95 23.84 -12.92
C VAL A 84 -5.43 23.46 -12.95
N ASN A 85 -5.84 22.64 -13.94
CA ASN A 85 -7.23 22.23 -14.08
C ASN A 85 -7.33 20.76 -14.46
N ALA A 86 -7.90 19.96 -13.55
CA ALA A 86 -8.20 18.55 -13.70
C ALA A 86 -9.72 18.27 -13.60
N ALA A 87 -10.57 19.29 -13.80
CA ALA A 87 -12.02 19.13 -13.74
C ALA A 87 -12.49 18.07 -14.74
N ALA A 88 -13.32 17.12 -14.28
CA ALA A 88 -13.86 16.03 -15.09
C ALA A 88 -12.81 15.16 -15.82
N MET A 89 -11.53 15.21 -15.43
CA MET A 89 -10.43 14.57 -16.15
C MET A 89 -10.68 13.10 -16.45
N PHE A 90 -11.20 12.33 -15.50
CA PHE A 90 -11.54 10.92 -15.65
C PHE A 90 -13.04 10.65 -15.49
N LYS A 91 -13.89 11.68 -15.63
CA LYS A 91 -15.33 11.52 -15.48
C LYS A 91 -15.87 10.37 -16.33
N GLN A 92 -16.59 9.41 -15.71
CA GLN A 92 -17.18 8.22 -16.34
C GLN A 92 -16.16 7.28 -17.02
N CYS A 93 -14.94 7.19 -16.51
CA CYS A 93 -14.00 6.12 -16.86
C CYS A 93 -14.37 4.84 -16.06
N GLU A 94 -15.35 4.11 -16.56
CA GLU A 94 -15.99 3.00 -15.81
C GLU A 94 -15.03 1.82 -15.57
N SER A 95 -14.10 1.53 -16.49
CA SER A 95 -13.10 0.46 -16.34
C SER A 95 -11.88 0.84 -15.52
N MET A 96 -11.79 2.09 -15.04
CA MET A 96 -10.64 2.57 -14.29
C MET A 96 -10.44 1.81 -12.97
N ARG A 97 -9.34 1.05 -12.87
CA ARG A 97 -8.94 0.27 -11.67
C ARG A 97 -7.51 0.58 -11.20
N PHE A 98 -6.77 1.37 -11.97
CA PHE A 98 -5.39 1.71 -11.65
C PHE A 98 -5.28 2.70 -10.49
N SER A 99 -4.13 2.68 -9.82
CA SER A 99 -3.78 3.67 -8.81
C SER A 99 -3.45 5.02 -9.46
N VAL A 100 -3.87 6.12 -8.85
CA VAL A 100 -3.46 7.47 -9.26
C VAL A 100 -2.20 7.97 -8.54
N TYR A 101 -1.47 7.07 -7.91
CA TYR A 101 -0.22 7.36 -7.20
C TYR A 101 0.84 8.05 -8.10
N GLY A 102 0.87 7.73 -9.39
CA GLY A 102 1.77 8.36 -10.37
C GLY A 102 1.52 9.86 -10.58
N PHE A 103 0.36 10.38 -10.18
CA PHE A 103 -0.01 11.80 -10.33
C PHE A 103 0.28 12.63 -9.07
N ARG A 104 1.43 12.39 -8.42
CA ARG A 104 1.78 12.99 -7.11
C ARG A 104 1.94 14.52 -7.12
N HIS A 105 2.24 15.13 -8.25
CA HIS A 105 2.54 16.55 -8.34
C HIS A 105 1.26 17.36 -8.64
N THR A 106 0.33 17.38 -7.68
CA THR A 106 -0.96 18.06 -7.83
C THR A 106 -1.02 19.44 -7.16
N SER A 107 0.08 19.91 -6.59
CA SER A 107 0.16 21.15 -5.80
C SER A 107 -0.25 22.45 -6.51
N LYS A 108 -0.40 22.43 -7.86
CA LYS A 108 -0.87 23.60 -8.62
C LYS A 108 -2.30 23.45 -9.10
N VAL A 109 -2.95 22.30 -8.86
CA VAL A 109 -4.32 22.05 -9.36
C VAL A 109 -5.32 22.86 -8.55
N ARG A 110 -6.05 23.72 -9.23
CA ARG A 110 -7.03 24.65 -8.66
C ARG A 110 -8.47 24.15 -8.79
N ASP A 111 -8.74 23.25 -9.72
CA ASP A 111 -10.08 22.75 -10.03
C ASP A 111 -10.05 21.26 -10.29
N MET A 112 -10.77 20.49 -9.46
CA MET A 112 -10.92 19.04 -9.51
C MET A 112 -12.39 18.62 -9.55
N ARG A 113 -13.30 19.51 -9.92
CA ARG A 113 -14.75 19.19 -9.99
C ARG A 113 -14.99 17.98 -10.87
N GLN A 114 -15.77 17.01 -10.37
CA GLN A 114 -16.14 15.80 -11.09
C GLN A 114 -14.95 14.96 -11.61
N CYS A 115 -13.73 15.14 -11.06
CA CYS A 115 -12.51 14.53 -11.59
C CYS A 115 -12.67 13.02 -11.79
N PHE A 116 -13.28 12.31 -10.83
CA PHE A 116 -13.52 10.87 -10.86
C PHE A 116 -15.02 10.50 -10.84
N TRP A 117 -15.90 11.46 -11.09
CA TRP A 117 -17.34 11.19 -11.05
C TRP A 117 -17.73 10.08 -12.02
N GLY A 118 -18.41 9.03 -11.52
CA GLY A 118 -18.84 7.89 -12.33
C GLY A 118 -17.75 6.89 -12.69
N CYS A 119 -16.58 6.95 -12.07
CA CYS A 119 -15.53 5.92 -12.17
C CYS A 119 -15.91 4.74 -11.27
N THR A 120 -16.87 3.93 -11.70
CA THR A 120 -17.56 2.92 -10.88
C THR A 120 -16.66 1.81 -10.35
N ASN A 121 -15.46 1.62 -10.90
CA ASN A 121 -14.47 0.63 -10.46
C ASN A 121 -13.22 1.25 -9.82
N PHE A 122 -13.16 2.57 -9.68
CA PHE A 122 -12.03 3.26 -9.05
C PHE A 122 -12.09 3.12 -7.53
N SER A 123 -11.02 2.59 -6.95
CA SER A 123 -10.92 2.30 -5.51
C SER A 123 -10.48 3.49 -4.64
N GLY A 124 -10.05 4.60 -5.23
CA GLY A 124 -9.44 5.74 -4.52
C GLY A 124 -7.94 5.63 -4.28
N ASN A 125 -7.30 4.54 -4.72
CA ASN A 125 -5.87 4.30 -4.47
C ASN A 125 -4.99 5.40 -5.08
N GLY A 126 -4.16 6.00 -4.24
CA GLY A 126 -3.21 7.07 -4.58
C GLY A 126 -3.67 8.48 -4.20
N LEU A 127 -4.98 8.70 -3.95
CA LEU A 127 -5.51 10.03 -3.59
C LEU A 127 -4.99 10.55 -2.24
N GLN A 128 -4.66 9.65 -1.33
CA GLN A 128 -4.11 9.98 -0.02
C GLN A 128 -2.74 10.69 -0.08
N ARG A 129 -2.15 10.80 -1.26
CA ARG A 129 -0.87 11.49 -1.48
C ARG A 129 -0.99 12.72 -2.39
N TRP A 130 -2.19 13.11 -2.74
CA TRP A 130 -2.41 14.30 -3.54
C TRP A 130 -2.29 15.56 -2.68
N ASP A 131 -1.70 16.57 -3.26
CA ASP A 131 -1.65 17.90 -2.69
C ASP A 131 -2.86 18.70 -3.20
N PHE A 132 -3.72 19.11 -2.28
CA PHE A 132 -4.94 19.88 -2.54
C PHE A 132 -4.77 21.38 -2.21
N SER A 133 -3.57 21.80 -1.82
CA SER A 133 -3.30 23.14 -1.27
C SER A 133 -3.61 24.31 -2.21
N SER A 134 -3.67 24.07 -3.51
CA SER A 134 -4.01 25.12 -4.51
C SER A 134 -5.48 25.19 -4.89
N LEU A 135 -6.35 24.36 -4.30
CA LEU A 135 -7.79 24.56 -4.45
C LEU A 135 -8.17 25.96 -3.94
N HIS A 136 -9.03 26.67 -4.66
CA HIS A 136 -9.22 28.09 -4.36
C HIS A 136 -10.68 28.58 -4.37
N THR A 137 -11.64 27.70 -4.71
CA THR A 137 -13.08 28.03 -4.68
C THR A 137 -13.87 26.98 -3.94
N ALA A 138 -15.02 27.36 -3.44
CA ALA A 138 -15.97 26.47 -2.77
C ALA A 138 -16.42 25.27 -3.65
N ASP A 139 -16.35 25.40 -4.95
CA ASP A 139 -16.75 24.36 -5.90
C ASP A 139 -15.58 23.52 -6.44
N SER A 140 -14.35 23.77 -6.01
CA SER A 140 -13.15 23.14 -6.58
C SER A 140 -13.13 21.60 -6.49
N MET A 141 -13.89 21.01 -5.56
CA MET A 141 -14.08 19.55 -5.43
C MET A 141 -15.55 19.12 -5.59
N ARG A 142 -16.43 19.95 -6.13
CA ARG A 142 -17.84 19.60 -6.29
C ARG A 142 -17.99 18.30 -7.08
N ASN A 143 -18.74 17.34 -6.51
CA ASN A 143 -18.97 16.01 -7.08
C ASN A 143 -17.66 15.26 -7.45
N PHE A 144 -16.60 15.42 -6.67
CA PHE A 144 -15.24 14.96 -6.98
C PHE A 144 -15.17 13.51 -7.45
N ALA A 145 -15.81 12.60 -6.71
CA ALA A 145 -15.75 11.17 -6.93
C ALA A 145 -17.10 10.45 -6.70
N GLY A 146 -18.21 11.16 -6.94
CA GLY A 146 -19.53 10.55 -6.84
C GLY A 146 -19.67 9.31 -7.74
N ARG A 147 -20.40 8.29 -7.26
CA ARG A 147 -20.59 6.99 -7.92
C ARG A 147 -19.32 6.16 -8.10
N THR A 148 -18.30 6.36 -7.28
CA THR A 148 -17.11 5.50 -7.20
C THR A 148 -17.31 4.34 -6.21
N LYS A 149 -16.31 3.42 -6.19
CA LYS A 149 -16.23 2.33 -5.22
C LYS A 149 -14.96 2.46 -4.39
N PHE A 150 -14.79 3.59 -3.71
CA PHE A 150 -13.63 3.77 -2.84
C PHE A 150 -13.56 2.64 -1.81
N HIS A 151 -12.39 2.05 -1.69
CA HIS A 151 -12.12 1.15 -0.58
C HIS A 151 -11.94 2.00 0.69
N THR A 152 -12.53 1.54 1.77
CA THR A 152 -12.51 2.24 3.07
C THR A 152 -11.10 2.69 3.45
N ARG A 153 -10.09 1.82 3.30
CA ARG A 153 -8.68 2.15 3.60
C ARG A 153 -8.13 3.36 2.82
N TYR A 154 -8.51 3.50 1.54
CA TYR A 154 -8.03 4.63 0.73
C TYR A 154 -8.81 5.88 1.03
N TYR A 155 -10.08 5.71 1.42
CA TYR A 155 -10.90 6.81 1.84
C TYR A 155 -10.45 7.37 3.20
N ASP A 156 -10.13 6.50 4.16
CA ASP A 156 -9.55 6.92 5.44
C ASP A 156 -8.27 7.73 5.22
N GLY A 157 -7.32 7.20 4.45
CA GLY A 157 -6.10 7.93 4.13
C GLY A 157 -6.32 9.24 3.37
N LEU A 158 -7.39 9.34 2.57
CA LEU A 158 -7.77 10.61 1.95
C LEU A 158 -8.32 11.60 2.98
N ILE A 159 -9.18 11.16 3.91
CA ILE A 159 -9.68 11.99 5.01
C ILE A 159 -8.51 12.53 5.86
N GLU A 160 -7.56 11.68 6.21
CA GLU A 160 -6.35 12.09 6.94
C GLU A 160 -5.57 13.16 6.21
N ASN A 161 -5.30 12.93 4.93
CA ASN A 161 -4.58 13.89 4.09
C ASN A 161 -5.31 15.25 3.99
N LEU A 162 -6.63 15.22 3.78
CA LEU A 162 -7.44 16.44 3.72
C LEU A 162 -7.48 17.18 5.08
N TYR A 163 -7.55 16.44 6.18
CA TYR A 163 -7.50 17.00 7.53
C TYR A 163 -6.17 17.71 7.80
N GLU A 164 -5.04 17.09 7.49
CA GLU A 164 -3.73 17.71 7.70
C GLU A 164 -3.54 18.98 6.84
N GLN A 165 -4.03 18.96 5.61
CA GLN A 165 -4.00 20.13 4.73
C GLN A 165 -4.95 21.22 5.20
N ALA A 166 -6.14 20.89 5.72
CA ALA A 166 -7.08 21.86 6.29
C ALA A 166 -6.51 22.54 7.56
N LYS A 167 -5.80 21.78 8.42
CA LYS A 167 -5.13 22.35 9.60
C LYS A 167 -4.03 23.34 9.24
N SER A 168 -3.37 23.17 8.11
CA SER A 168 -2.37 24.12 7.63
C SER A 168 -2.97 25.40 7.06
N SER A 169 -4.29 25.56 7.08
CA SER A 169 -5.04 26.73 6.58
C SER A 169 -4.86 26.99 5.08
N THR A 170 -4.57 25.97 4.30
CA THR A 170 -4.34 26.08 2.86
C THR A 170 -5.60 25.78 2.02
N LEU A 171 -6.58 25.07 2.59
CA LEU A 171 -7.77 24.68 1.85
C LEU A 171 -8.88 25.72 1.95
N PRO A 172 -9.69 25.90 0.88
CA PRO A 172 -10.79 26.83 0.90
C PRO A 172 -11.92 26.36 1.85
N THR A 173 -12.58 27.33 2.45
CA THR A 173 -13.76 27.14 3.28
C THR A 173 -14.79 28.23 2.96
N PRO A 174 -16.06 27.90 2.71
CA PRO A 174 -16.63 26.54 2.65
C PRO A 174 -16.26 25.77 1.40
N MET A 175 -16.48 24.43 1.43
CA MET A 175 -16.41 23.55 0.26
C MET A 175 -17.78 22.86 0.08
N TYR A 176 -18.38 22.97 -1.10
CA TYR A 176 -19.72 22.46 -1.36
C TYR A 176 -19.73 21.14 -2.11
N ALA A 177 -20.65 20.25 -1.69
CA ALA A 177 -20.96 18.99 -2.35
C ALA A 177 -19.71 18.18 -2.72
N VAL A 178 -18.77 18.02 -1.77
CA VAL A 178 -17.60 17.16 -1.90
C VAL A 178 -18.06 15.72 -1.81
N ASP A 179 -18.39 15.13 -2.96
CA ASP A 179 -19.04 13.83 -3.07
C ASP A 179 -17.98 12.73 -3.32
N PHE A 180 -17.93 11.76 -2.40
CA PHE A 180 -17.11 10.56 -2.46
C PHE A 180 -17.96 9.29 -2.72
N GLY A 181 -19.19 9.45 -3.19
CA GLY A 181 -20.11 8.35 -3.49
C GLY A 181 -20.55 7.60 -2.24
N ASN A 182 -20.42 6.27 -2.27
CA ASN A 182 -20.72 5.41 -1.14
C ASN A 182 -19.45 5.01 -0.36
N ALA A 183 -18.38 5.80 -0.44
CA ALA A 183 -17.18 5.57 0.33
C ALA A 183 -17.51 5.55 1.82
N LYS A 184 -17.01 4.53 2.52
CA LYS A 184 -17.20 4.41 3.96
C LYS A 184 -15.88 4.65 4.68
N PHE A 185 -15.95 5.30 5.85
CA PHE A 185 -14.80 5.57 6.69
C PHE A 185 -14.88 4.80 8.01
N THR A 186 -13.76 4.67 8.71
CA THR A 186 -13.72 3.99 10.00
C THR A 186 -13.76 4.93 11.18
N PRO A 187 -14.04 4.42 12.38
CA PRO A 187 -13.93 5.19 13.62
C PRO A 187 -12.59 5.91 13.78
N HIS A 188 -11.50 5.34 13.24
CA HIS A 188 -10.15 5.92 13.29
C HIS A 188 -10.06 7.34 12.71
N VAL A 189 -10.83 7.63 11.67
CA VAL A 189 -10.85 8.95 11.03
C VAL A 189 -12.11 9.75 11.28
N ALA A 190 -13.00 9.26 12.14
CA ALA A 190 -14.30 9.91 12.44
C ALA A 190 -14.11 11.34 12.95
N GLU A 191 -13.19 11.57 13.89
CA GLU A 191 -12.88 12.90 14.43
C GLU A 191 -12.27 13.83 13.37
N LYS A 192 -11.38 13.30 12.52
CA LYS A 192 -10.77 14.06 11.43
C LYS A 192 -11.81 14.49 10.39
N ARG A 193 -12.74 13.58 10.06
CA ARG A 193 -13.87 13.88 9.19
C ARG A 193 -14.81 14.91 9.80
N ALA A 194 -15.13 14.78 11.10
CA ALA A 194 -15.95 15.74 11.81
C ALA A 194 -15.31 17.14 11.80
N TYR A 195 -13.99 17.22 12.01
CA TYR A 195 -13.23 18.46 11.87
C TYR A 195 -13.40 19.11 10.48
N LEU A 196 -13.33 18.35 9.39
CA LEU A 196 -13.54 18.89 8.03
C LEU A 196 -14.94 19.47 7.86
N ILE A 197 -15.96 18.84 8.45
CA ILE A 197 -17.33 19.36 8.44
C ILE A 197 -17.43 20.66 9.24
N GLU A 198 -16.84 20.72 10.44
CA GLU A 198 -16.78 21.93 11.26
C GLU A 198 -15.98 23.04 10.57
N TYR A 199 -14.94 22.68 9.83
CA TYR A 199 -14.15 23.58 9.00
C TYR A 199 -14.99 24.19 7.85
N GLY A 200 -16.17 23.65 7.55
CA GLY A 200 -17.12 24.17 6.59
C GLY A 200 -17.25 23.35 5.29
N TRP A 201 -16.86 22.07 5.31
CA TRP A 201 -17.00 21.18 4.15
C TRP A 201 -18.34 20.43 4.17
N GLU A 202 -19.03 20.43 3.05
CA GLU A 202 -20.21 19.60 2.80
C GLU A 202 -19.74 18.26 2.19
N ILE A 203 -19.50 17.25 3.05
CA ILE A 203 -19.02 15.93 2.64
C ILE A 203 -20.20 14.98 2.44
N ILE A 204 -20.26 14.36 1.26
CA ILE A 204 -21.23 13.34 0.89
C ILE A 204 -20.48 12.01 0.73
N ASP A 205 -20.80 11.02 1.58
CA ASP A 205 -20.19 9.69 1.59
C ASP A 205 -21.16 8.62 2.11
N GLY A 206 -20.66 7.37 2.25
CA GLY A 206 -21.43 6.22 2.74
C GLY A 206 -21.50 6.09 4.27
N GLY A 207 -20.94 7.05 5.02
CA GLY A 207 -20.93 7.04 6.47
C GLY A 207 -19.90 6.10 7.09
N GLU A 208 -20.00 5.94 8.42
CA GLU A 208 -19.06 5.13 9.19
C GLU A 208 -19.30 3.62 9.04
N VAL A 209 -18.22 2.86 8.94
CA VAL A 209 -18.26 1.39 9.02
C VAL A 209 -17.96 1.00 10.45
N PRO A 210 -18.83 0.28 11.13
CA PRO A 210 -18.49 -0.31 12.42
C PRO A 210 -17.32 -1.26 12.25
N TYR A 211 -16.24 -0.98 12.95
CA TYR A 211 -15.04 -1.80 12.87
C TYR A 211 -14.38 -1.90 14.25
N GLU A 212 -14.06 -3.11 14.65
CA GLU A 212 -13.38 -3.40 15.91
C GLU A 212 -12.24 -4.37 15.67
N LEU A 213 -11.01 -3.95 16.00
CA LEU A 213 -9.84 -4.83 16.00
C LEU A 213 -10.02 -5.89 17.08
N SER A 214 -9.65 -7.13 16.80
CA SER A 214 -9.50 -8.15 17.83
C SER A 214 -8.42 -7.74 18.84
N PRO A 215 -8.44 -8.30 20.05
CA PRO A 215 -7.41 -7.99 21.06
C PRO A 215 -5.99 -8.21 20.55
N LEU A 216 -5.76 -9.28 19.77
CA LEU A 216 -4.45 -9.58 19.20
C LEU A 216 -4.05 -8.58 18.11
N GLU A 217 -4.97 -8.20 17.22
CA GLU A 217 -4.74 -7.17 16.20
C GLU A 217 -4.45 -5.80 16.81
N GLN A 218 -5.16 -5.45 17.89
CA GLN A 218 -4.87 -4.25 18.68
C GLN A 218 -3.48 -4.28 19.31
N ALA A 219 -3.10 -5.41 19.89
CA ALA A 219 -1.78 -5.57 20.51
C ALA A 219 -0.65 -5.38 19.48
N PHE A 220 -0.76 -6.01 18.30
CA PHE A 220 0.22 -5.84 17.23
C PHE A 220 0.30 -4.39 16.72
N THR A 221 -0.84 -3.72 16.61
CA THR A 221 -0.90 -2.33 16.14
C THR A 221 -0.21 -1.41 17.14
N ARG A 222 -0.59 -1.49 18.42
CA ARG A 222 -0.01 -0.65 19.48
C ARG A 222 1.47 -0.89 19.65
N ALA A 223 1.93 -2.13 19.52
CA ALA A 223 3.34 -2.49 19.68
C ALA A 223 4.28 -1.66 18.78
N ILE A 224 3.81 -1.18 17.65
CA ILE A 224 4.58 -0.32 16.75
C ILE A 224 4.16 1.15 16.88
N ASP A 225 2.86 1.44 16.83
CA ASP A 225 2.36 2.82 16.79
C ASP A 225 2.74 3.60 18.04
N ASP A 226 2.59 3.00 19.25
CA ASP A 226 3.00 3.65 20.48
C ASP A 226 4.51 3.99 20.49
N ARG A 227 5.36 3.14 19.89
CA ARG A 227 6.80 3.38 19.75
C ARG A 227 7.11 4.49 18.74
N LEU A 228 6.35 4.56 17.66
CA LEU A 228 6.50 5.62 16.66
C LEU A 228 6.09 6.98 17.24
N GLU A 229 4.99 7.04 17.98
CA GLU A 229 4.53 8.24 18.67
C GLU A 229 5.53 8.70 19.75
N ALA A 230 6.11 7.74 20.49
CA ALA A 230 7.15 8.03 21.49
C ALA A 230 8.53 8.32 20.88
N ASN A 231 8.71 8.17 19.57
CA ASN A 231 10.00 8.25 18.86
C ASN A 231 11.05 7.23 19.39
N GLU A 232 10.60 6.04 19.77
CA GLU A 232 11.42 4.95 20.33
C GLU A 232 11.60 3.78 19.36
N PHE A 233 10.97 3.80 18.20
CA PHE A 233 11.11 2.76 17.17
C PHE A 233 12.46 2.88 16.44
N PRO A 234 13.19 1.77 16.16
CA PRO A 234 12.92 0.39 16.56
C PRO A 234 13.61 -0.02 17.89
N GLY A 235 14.16 0.93 18.64
CA GLY A 235 15.12 0.69 19.72
C GLY A 235 14.65 -0.21 20.87
N THR A 236 13.33 -0.33 21.08
CA THR A 236 12.73 -1.13 22.17
C THR A 236 12.19 -2.48 21.69
N ILE A 237 12.39 -2.82 20.41
CA ILE A 237 12.00 -4.12 19.85
C ILE A 237 13.19 -5.07 19.93
N ASP A 238 12.96 -6.29 20.41
CA ASP A 238 13.99 -7.35 20.41
C ASP A 238 14.20 -7.90 19.00
N LEU A 239 15.18 -7.36 18.29
CA LEU A 239 15.58 -7.83 16.97
C LEU A 239 16.57 -9.00 17.01
N SER A 240 16.96 -9.46 18.22
CA SER A 240 17.99 -10.48 18.40
C SER A 240 17.76 -11.77 17.60
N PRO A 241 16.53 -12.26 17.38
CA PRO A 241 16.32 -13.49 16.61
C PRO A 241 16.58 -13.35 15.10
N MET A 242 16.68 -12.13 14.55
CA MET A 242 17.01 -11.93 13.13
C MET A 242 18.48 -12.25 12.87
N CYS A 243 18.78 -12.95 11.77
CA CYS A 243 20.16 -13.16 11.32
C CYS A 243 20.70 -11.89 10.63
N ARG A 244 21.95 -11.51 10.96
CA ARG A 244 22.68 -10.41 10.31
C ARG A 244 23.60 -10.90 9.18
N SER A 245 23.90 -12.18 9.18
CA SER A 245 24.69 -12.82 8.14
C SER A 245 23.84 -13.81 7.38
N HIS A 246 24.22 -14.08 6.15
CA HIS A 246 23.59 -15.11 5.34
C HIS A 246 22.08 -14.90 5.11
N ARG A 247 21.74 -13.74 4.53
CA ARG A 247 20.43 -13.42 3.97
C ARG A 247 19.24 -13.57 4.93
N ASN A 248 19.41 -13.00 6.12
CA ASN A 248 18.31 -12.61 7.00
C ASN A 248 17.31 -13.71 7.41
N GLY A 249 17.77 -14.93 7.76
CA GLY A 249 16.91 -15.88 8.43
C GLY A 249 16.43 -15.38 9.79
N ILE A 250 15.50 -16.07 10.41
CA ILE A 250 15.01 -15.76 11.76
C ILE A 250 14.96 -16.99 12.65
N LEU A 251 15.49 -16.86 13.86
CA LEU A 251 15.45 -17.89 14.88
C LEU A 251 14.00 -18.07 15.37
N ILE A 252 13.46 -19.29 15.24
CA ILE A 252 12.08 -19.65 15.63
C ILE A 252 12.01 -20.65 16.76
N SER A 253 13.12 -21.22 17.16
CA SER A 253 13.33 -21.99 18.38
C SER A 253 14.81 -21.92 18.77
N PRO A 254 15.23 -22.30 19.98
CA PRO A 254 16.64 -22.22 20.35
C PRO A 254 17.61 -22.94 19.39
N GLN A 255 17.12 -23.81 18.53
CA GLN A 255 17.94 -24.61 17.62
C GLN A 255 17.50 -24.56 16.15
N HIS A 256 16.47 -23.77 15.80
CA HIS A 256 15.93 -23.74 14.45
C HIS A 256 15.83 -22.32 13.91
N VAL A 257 16.34 -22.15 12.66
CA VAL A 257 16.29 -20.87 11.95
C VAL A 257 15.53 -21.04 10.64
N LEU A 258 14.51 -20.22 10.43
CA LEU A 258 13.71 -20.16 9.22
C LEU A 258 14.44 -19.37 8.14
N TYR A 259 14.45 -19.90 6.91
CA TYR A 259 15.02 -19.29 5.71
C TYR A 259 14.10 -19.48 4.49
N VAL A 260 14.37 -18.75 3.41
CA VAL A 260 13.90 -19.16 2.08
C VAL A 260 14.83 -20.24 1.51
N LYS A 261 14.24 -21.23 0.83
CA LYS A 261 14.93 -22.41 0.32
C LYS A 261 16.06 -22.08 -0.67
N HIS A 262 15.82 -21.13 -1.58
CA HIS A 262 16.84 -20.75 -2.58
C HIS A 262 18.03 -19.97 -1.99
N TYR A 263 17.97 -19.58 -0.71
CA TYR A 263 19.04 -18.91 0.03
C TYR A 263 19.38 -19.60 1.36
N GLN A 264 18.98 -20.85 1.55
CA GLN A 264 19.30 -21.60 2.77
C GLN A 264 20.82 -21.74 2.97
N PRO A 265 21.33 -21.68 4.20
CA PRO A 265 22.74 -21.89 4.50
C PRO A 265 23.14 -23.36 4.28
N ARG A 266 24.44 -23.59 4.07
CA ARG A 266 24.98 -24.95 3.95
C ARG A 266 25.35 -25.55 5.30
N PRO A 267 25.27 -26.87 5.48
CA PRO A 267 25.83 -27.52 6.67
C PRO A 267 27.30 -27.11 6.89
N GLY A 268 27.68 -26.87 8.13
CA GLY A 268 28.97 -26.35 8.55
C GLY A 268 29.15 -24.84 8.44
N GLN A 269 28.20 -24.12 7.86
CA GLN A 269 28.27 -22.68 7.74
C GLN A 269 27.94 -21.99 9.09
N SER A 270 28.74 -20.97 9.42
CA SER A 270 28.46 -20.09 10.56
C SER A 270 27.46 -19.02 10.18
N ILE A 271 26.51 -18.78 11.06
CA ILE A 271 25.52 -17.67 10.99
C ILE A 271 25.64 -16.79 12.24
N SER A 272 25.28 -15.53 12.13
CA SER A 272 25.28 -14.58 13.26
C SER A 272 23.92 -13.94 13.41
N PHE A 273 23.49 -13.75 14.64
CA PHE A 273 22.27 -13.09 15.01
C PHE A 273 22.48 -11.58 15.28
N TRP A 274 21.38 -10.85 15.42
CA TRP A 274 21.43 -9.39 15.60
C TRP A 274 22.17 -8.99 16.88
N ASN A 275 22.09 -9.78 17.95
CA ASN A 275 22.83 -9.55 19.21
C ASN A 275 24.31 -9.93 19.15
N GLY A 276 24.80 -10.45 18.03
CA GLY A 276 26.19 -10.89 17.83
C GLY A 276 26.48 -12.35 18.19
N GLU A 277 25.53 -13.09 18.76
CA GLU A 277 25.70 -14.52 18.98
C GLU A 277 25.87 -15.24 17.64
N THR A 278 26.69 -16.30 17.61
CA THR A 278 26.96 -17.07 16.40
C THR A 278 26.63 -18.54 16.59
N ALA A 279 26.20 -19.20 15.52
CA ALA A 279 25.89 -20.61 15.54
C ALA A 279 26.35 -21.29 14.25
N THR A 280 26.55 -22.60 14.32
CA THR A 280 26.90 -23.43 13.13
C THR A 280 25.69 -24.21 12.69
N VAL A 281 25.41 -24.21 11.40
CA VAL A 281 24.34 -24.97 10.78
C VAL A 281 24.72 -26.45 10.72
N GLN A 282 23.91 -27.32 11.29
CA GLN A 282 24.09 -28.77 11.21
C GLN A 282 23.51 -29.34 9.91
N LYS A 283 22.26 -28.97 9.60
CA LYS A 283 21.54 -29.40 8.40
C LYS A 283 20.50 -28.35 8.00
N CYS A 284 20.03 -28.42 6.74
CA CYS A 284 18.85 -27.68 6.30
C CYS A 284 17.79 -28.65 5.80
N THR A 285 16.56 -28.48 6.24
CA THR A 285 15.39 -29.23 5.81
C THR A 285 14.54 -28.34 4.93
N PRO A 286 14.42 -28.60 3.61
CA PRO A 286 13.57 -27.83 2.73
C PRO A 286 12.10 -28.18 2.96
N GLY A 287 11.24 -27.18 2.95
CA GLY A 287 9.79 -27.31 2.93
C GLY A 287 9.21 -27.06 1.56
N GLU A 288 7.90 -26.95 1.52
CA GLU A 288 7.15 -26.45 0.36
C GLU A 288 7.27 -24.91 0.26
N TYR A 289 6.72 -24.31 -0.81
CA TYR A 289 6.59 -22.86 -0.99
C TYR A 289 7.87 -22.02 -0.80
N ASP A 290 9.01 -22.59 -1.18
CA ASP A 290 10.32 -21.93 -1.13
C ASP A 290 10.82 -21.56 0.28
N ILE A 291 10.40 -22.31 1.32
CA ILE A 291 10.88 -22.18 2.69
C ILE A 291 11.82 -23.35 3.08
N ALA A 292 12.70 -23.10 4.04
CA ALA A 292 13.59 -24.10 4.64
C ALA A 292 13.86 -23.79 6.10
N VAL A 293 14.12 -24.82 6.89
CA VAL A 293 14.56 -24.69 8.28
C VAL A 293 15.99 -25.22 8.42
N ALA A 294 16.88 -24.36 8.90
CA ALA A 294 18.22 -24.75 9.32
C ALA A 294 18.19 -25.19 10.78
N THR A 295 18.66 -26.43 11.04
CA THR A 295 18.90 -26.93 12.40
C THR A 295 20.33 -26.56 12.80
N LEU A 296 20.52 -25.99 13.98
CA LEU A 296 21.82 -25.61 14.52
C LEU A 296 22.49 -26.79 15.20
N THR A 297 23.83 -26.83 15.21
CA THR A 297 24.60 -27.87 15.89
C THR A 297 24.35 -27.88 17.39
N ASN A 298 24.23 -26.72 17.99
CA ASN A 298 23.90 -26.53 19.41
C ASN A 298 22.79 -25.47 19.54
N PRO A 299 21.96 -25.56 20.57
CA PRO A 299 21.05 -24.49 20.90
C PRO A 299 21.80 -23.19 21.20
N VAL A 300 21.17 -22.05 20.84
CA VAL A 300 21.67 -20.71 21.15
C VAL A 300 20.93 -20.12 22.36
N THR A 301 21.50 -19.07 22.94
CA THR A 301 20.88 -18.34 24.07
C THR A 301 19.99 -17.22 23.62
N THR A 302 20.12 -16.80 22.36
CA THR A 302 19.23 -15.80 21.74
C THR A 302 17.77 -16.23 21.88
N ARG A 303 16.92 -15.33 22.37
CA ARG A 303 15.48 -15.55 22.51
C ARG A 303 14.84 -15.70 21.12
N PRO A 304 14.14 -16.80 20.83
CA PRO A 304 13.50 -16.98 19.52
C PRO A 304 12.34 -16.02 19.29
N ALA A 305 12.03 -15.75 18.03
CA ALA A 305 10.78 -15.14 17.63
C ALA A 305 9.61 -16.09 17.92
N LEU A 306 8.43 -15.50 18.14
CA LEU A 306 7.17 -16.24 18.19
C LEU A 306 6.72 -16.61 16.78
N VAL A 307 5.83 -17.57 16.67
CA VAL A 307 5.10 -17.87 15.44
C VAL A 307 3.62 -17.54 15.60
N PHE A 308 2.92 -17.39 14.49
CA PHE A 308 1.48 -17.16 14.48
C PHE A 308 0.72 -18.30 15.15
N PRO A 309 -0.42 -18.00 15.81
CA PRO A 309 -1.27 -19.04 16.39
C PRO A 309 -1.91 -19.90 15.29
N ALA A 310 -2.10 -21.18 15.57
CA ALA A 310 -2.70 -22.11 14.60
C ALA A 310 -4.12 -21.69 14.16
N ASP A 311 -4.86 -21.06 15.06
CA ASP A 311 -6.22 -20.54 14.85
C ASP A 311 -6.25 -19.03 14.47
N TRP A 312 -5.18 -18.54 13.87
CA TRP A 312 -4.98 -17.12 13.53
C TRP A 312 -6.17 -16.45 12.83
N LYS A 313 -6.93 -17.18 12.01
CA LYS A 313 -8.12 -16.62 11.34
C LYS A 313 -9.21 -16.19 12.31
N GLN A 314 -9.31 -16.88 13.47
CA GLN A 314 -10.27 -16.54 14.51
C GLN A 314 -9.75 -15.38 15.37
N GLN A 315 -8.44 -15.39 15.66
CA GLN A 315 -7.81 -14.37 16.46
C GLN A 315 -7.51 -13.08 15.70
N MET A 316 -7.36 -13.17 14.37
CA MET A 316 -7.07 -12.04 13.50
C MET A 316 -8.02 -12.03 12.28
N PRO A 317 -9.31 -11.79 12.49
CA PRO A 317 -10.31 -11.85 11.42
C PRO A 317 -10.04 -10.85 10.31
N MET A 318 -9.35 -9.75 10.62
CA MET A 318 -8.95 -8.76 9.64
C MET A 318 -7.85 -9.25 8.71
N ALA A 319 -6.85 -9.93 9.24
CA ALA A 319 -5.78 -10.52 8.44
C ALA A 319 -6.33 -11.58 7.48
N ALA A 320 -7.41 -12.28 7.85
CA ALA A 320 -8.09 -13.29 7.05
C ALA A 320 -9.10 -12.73 6.04
N GLY A 321 -9.50 -11.47 6.17
CA GLY A 321 -10.49 -10.84 5.30
C GLY A 321 -9.90 -10.20 4.04
N PRO A 322 -10.69 -10.07 2.95
CA PRO A 322 -10.22 -9.43 1.75
C PRO A 322 -9.85 -7.95 1.99
N PRO A 323 -8.82 -7.43 1.31
CA PRO A 323 -8.33 -6.05 1.51
C PRO A 323 -9.39 -4.96 1.36
N SER A 324 -10.46 -5.25 0.62
CA SER A 324 -11.56 -4.31 0.36
C SER A 324 -12.50 -4.09 1.55
N GLN A 325 -12.45 -4.95 2.56
CA GLN A 325 -13.34 -4.89 3.72
C GLN A 325 -12.73 -4.11 4.89
N TYR A 326 -11.43 -3.89 4.87
CA TYR A 326 -10.71 -3.33 6.01
C TYR A 326 -9.92 -2.09 5.64
N PRO A 327 -9.99 -1.06 6.48
CA PRO A 327 -9.35 0.20 6.22
C PRO A 327 -7.83 0.13 6.33
N SER A 328 -7.21 1.04 5.66
CA SER A 328 -5.79 1.32 5.84
C SER A 328 -5.56 2.02 7.18
N GLY A 329 -4.42 1.75 7.78
CA GLY A 329 -4.10 2.30 9.11
C GLY A 329 -4.69 1.51 10.29
N THR A 330 -5.67 0.63 10.06
CA THR A 330 -6.20 -0.27 11.08
C THR A 330 -5.53 -1.65 11.06
N ARG A 331 -4.72 -1.93 10.02
CA ARG A 331 -4.01 -3.20 9.93
C ARG A 331 -2.73 -3.15 10.75
N PRO A 332 -2.36 -4.28 11.39
CA PRO A 332 -1.12 -4.32 12.15
C PRO A 332 0.07 -3.95 11.26
N PRO A 333 0.96 -3.07 11.71
CA PRO A 333 2.22 -2.81 11.05
C PRO A 333 3.15 -4.00 11.21
N MET A 334 3.94 -4.26 10.17
CA MET A 334 4.95 -5.31 10.14
C MET A 334 6.33 -4.71 10.05
N VAL A 335 7.26 -5.32 10.76
CA VAL A 335 8.68 -4.96 10.77
C VAL A 335 9.46 -5.97 9.95
N TRP A 336 10.41 -5.50 9.16
CA TRP A 336 11.33 -6.34 8.42
C TRP A 336 12.72 -5.72 8.36
N SER A 337 13.73 -6.56 8.12
CA SER A 337 15.10 -6.12 7.90
C SER A 337 15.57 -6.53 6.50
N ASN A 338 16.11 -5.60 5.73
CA ASN A 338 16.69 -5.90 4.42
C ASN A 338 18.13 -6.42 4.55
N GLN A 339 18.77 -6.80 3.44
CA GLN A 339 20.17 -7.28 3.41
C GLN A 339 21.21 -6.27 3.92
N ARG A 340 20.86 -5.00 4.00
CA ARG A 340 21.73 -3.96 4.54
C ARG A 340 21.51 -3.73 6.04
N ASN A 341 20.69 -4.58 6.68
CA ASN A 341 20.25 -4.41 8.06
C ASN A 341 19.50 -3.09 8.32
N GLU A 342 18.83 -2.56 7.30
CA GLU A 342 17.91 -1.44 7.46
C GLU A 342 16.56 -1.98 7.88
N ILE A 343 15.99 -1.40 8.92
CA ILE A 343 14.65 -1.77 9.41
C ILE A 343 13.61 -0.98 8.62
N GLY A 344 12.57 -1.67 8.19
CA GLY A 344 11.45 -1.08 7.48
C GLY A 344 10.10 -1.47 8.09
N ILE A 345 9.07 -0.65 7.81
CA ILE A 345 7.69 -0.92 8.20
C ILE A 345 6.84 -1.10 6.92
N TRP A 346 5.97 -2.09 6.97
CA TRP A 346 4.88 -2.30 6.02
C TRP A 346 3.59 -2.54 6.78
N ASP A 347 2.44 -2.23 6.16
CA ASP A 347 1.16 -2.63 6.71
C ASP A 347 0.79 -4.03 6.21
N PHE A 348 0.30 -4.86 7.14
CA PHE A 348 -0.27 -6.16 6.80
C PHE A 348 -1.47 -5.96 5.89
N SER A 349 -1.52 -6.63 4.74
CA SER A 349 -2.64 -6.46 3.82
C SER A 349 -3.62 -7.62 3.84
N TYR A 350 -3.11 -8.84 3.73
CA TYR A 350 -3.95 -10.01 3.51
C TYR A 350 -3.15 -11.30 3.68
N ALA A 351 -3.77 -12.34 4.21
CA ALA A 351 -3.22 -13.69 4.20
C ALA A 351 -4.23 -14.68 3.64
N ASP A 352 -3.72 -15.68 2.92
CA ASP A 352 -4.52 -16.79 2.38
C ASP A 352 -3.83 -18.12 2.70
N ASP A 353 -4.62 -19.18 2.84
CA ASP A 353 -4.11 -20.52 3.08
C ASP A 353 -3.76 -21.26 1.79
N TYR A 354 -4.24 -20.77 0.62
CA TYR A 354 -4.04 -21.48 -0.64
C TYR A 354 -3.96 -20.53 -1.85
N PRO A 355 -2.77 -20.38 -2.46
CA PRO A 355 -1.48 -20.78 -1.88
C PRO A 355 -1.20 -20.00 -0.60
N PRO A 356 -0.46 -20.55 0.37
CA PRO A 356 -0.17 -19.83 1.61
C PRO A 356 0.63 -18.57 1.30
N THR A 357 -0.06 -17.46 1.19
CA THR A 357 0.53 -16.17 0.82
C THR A 357 0.12 -15.11 1.83
N CYS A 358 1.06 -14.24 2.13
CA CYS A 358 0.82 -13.04 2.89
C CYS A 358 1.24 -11.83 2.07
N GLN A 359 0.41 -10.82 2.05
CA GLN A 359 0.68 -9.59 1.32
C GLN A 359 0.86 -8.42 2.29
N ALA A 360 1.77 -7.54 1.91
CA ALA A 360 2.04 -6.31 2.60
C ALA A 360 1.83 -5.11 1.67
N THR A 361 1.48 -3.98 2.24
CA THR A 361 1.29 -2.72 1.52
C THR A 361 2.13 -1.61 2.10
N VAL A 362 2.37 -0.58 1.28
CA VAL A 362 2.97 0.67 1.75
C VAL A 362 2.08 1.25 2.84
N PRO A 363 2.63 1.62 3.99
CA PRO A 363 1.87 2.27 5.05
C PRO A 363 1.24 3.57 4.55
N ILE A 364 0.05 3.87 5.06
CA ILE A 364 -0.62 5.14 4.78
C ILE A 364 -0.40 6.12 5.92
N ASP A 365 -0.29 5.60 7.13
CA ASP A 365 0.06 6.41 8.28
C ASP A 365 1.41 7.12 8.07
N PRO A 366 1.50 8.44 8.23
CA PRO A 366 2.73 9.19 7.98
C PRO A 366 3.91 8.77 8.87
N LEU A 367 3.65 8.38 10.13
CA LEU A 367 4.70 7.92 11.04
C LEU A 367 5.27 6.57 10.59
N ARG A 368 4.42 5.67 10.13
CA ARG A 368 4.84 4.38 9.57
C ARG A 368 5.50 4.54 8.20
N ASP A 369 4.97 5.42 7.32
CA ASP A 369 5.52 5.68 5.96
C ASP A 369 6.94 6.25 6.02
N ALA A 370 7.29 7.01 7.06
CA ALA A 370 8.65 7.49 7.29
C ALA A 370 9.67 6.34 7.40
N TRP A 371 9.22 5.17 7.87
CA TRP A 371 10.01 3.94 7.99
C TRP A 371 9.79 2.96 6.83
N PHE A 372 9.00 3.32 5.83
CA PHE A 372 8.82 2.45 4.68
C PHE A 372 10.15 2.22 3.93
N ARG A 373 10.43 0.96 3.62
CA ARG A 373 11.55 0.54 2.79
C ARG A 373 11.04 -0.38 1.71
N GLY A 374 11.26 0.01 0.45
CA GLY A 374 10.90 -0.82 -0.71
C GLY A 374 11.84 -2.01 -0.88
N ILE A 375 11.28 -3.10 -1.41
CA ILE A 375 12.04 -4.33 -1.72
C ILE A 375 13.02 -4.06 -2.84
N LYS A 376 14.22 -4.65 -2.71
CA LYS A 376 15.26 -4.66 -3.75
C LYS A 376 15.63 -6.11 -4.12
N VAL A 377 16.18 -6.29 -5.30
CA VAL A 377 16.75 -7.58 -5.71
C VAL A 377 17.79 -8.02 -4.67
N GLY A 378 17.60 -9.21 -4.13
CA GLY A 378 18.44 -9.77 -3.10
C GLY A 378 17.88 -9.71 -1.68
N ASP A 379 16.78 -9.01 -1.43
CA ASP A 379 16.10 -9.00 -0.14
C ASP A 379 15.28 -10.29 0.13
N SER A 380 15.24 -11.23 -0.83
CA SER A 380 14.62 -12.53 -0.61
C SER A 380 15.22 -13.23 0.61
N GLY A 381 14.36 -13.78 1.45
CA GLY A 381 14.74 -14.42 2.72
C GLY A 381 14.57 -13.51 3.93
N SER A 382 14.39 -12.21 3.73
CA SER A 382 14.11 -11.29 4.84
C SER A 382 12.85 -11.71 5.58
N PRO A 383 12.91 -11.93 6.90
CA PRO A 383 11.73 -12.22 7.70
C PRO A 383 10.87 -10.97 7.81
N ILE A 384 9.57 -11.14 7.66
CA ILE A 384 8.59 -10.08 7.89
C ILE A 384 7.77 -10.49 9.10
N CYS A 385 7.77 -9.64 10.12
CA CYS A 385 7.27 -9.96 11.44
C CYS A 385 6.27 -8.92 11.91
N LEU A 386 5.25 -9.35 12.63
CA LEU A 386 4.51 -8.53 13.58
C LEU A 386 5.30 -8.37 14.86
N VAL A 387 4.89 -7.47 15.73
CA VAL A 387 5.51 -7.29 17.05
C VAL A 387 4.44 -7.46 18.13
N TYR A 388 4.70 -8.35 19.08
CA TYR A 388 3.89 -8.54 20.27
C TYR A 388 4.72 -8.20 21.50
N ASP A 389 4.31 -7.19 22.23
CA ASP A 389 5.13 -6.53 23.25
C ASP A 389 6.47 -6.07 22.67
N ASP A 390 7.58 -6.70 23.04
CA ASP A 390 8.92 -6.45 22.52
C ASP A 390 9.42 -7.53 21.54
N ARG A 391 8.65 -8.61 21.34
CA ARG A 391 9.05 -9.80 20.59
C ARG A 391 8.57 -9.76 19.13
N LEU A 392 9.40 -10.25 18.24
CA LEU A 392 9.01 -10.52 16.86
C LEU A 392 8.09 -11.75 16.79
N VAL A 393 7.04 -11.66 15.99
CA VAL A 393 6.14 -12.74 15.61
C VAL A 393 6.25 -12.96 14.11
N VAL A 394 6.82 -14.09 13.71
CA VAL A 394 7.09 -14.37 12.29
C VAL A 394 5.78 -14.49 11.52
N ALA A 395 5.57 -13.60 10.56
CA ALA A 395 4.44 -13.67 9.64
C ALA A 395 4.82 -14.45 8.38
N PHE A 396 5.90 -14.10 7.72
CA PHE A 396 6.38 -14.79 6.53
C PHE A 396 7.84 -14.44 6.19
N ALA A 397 8.43 -15.21 5.28
CA ALA A 397 9.72 -14.91 4.67
C ALA A 397 9.50 -14.34 3.25
N LEU A 398 10.22 -13.27 2.91
CA LEU A 398 10.09 -12.59 1.62
C LEU A 398 10.62 -13.47 0.49
N VAL A 399 9.77 -13.85 -0.46
CA VAL A 399 10.17 -14.60 -1.67
C VAL A 399 10.09 -13.72 -2.90
N SER A 400 9.06 -12.87 -2.96
CA SER A 400 8.80 -11.91 -4.03
C SER A 400 8.06 -10.70 -3.45
N SER A 401 7.36 -9.93 -4.25
CA SER A 401 6.43 -8.90 -3.77
C SER A 401 5.27 -9.44 -2.94
N ALA A 402 5.03 -10.77 -2.98
CA ALA A 402 4.21 -11.52 -2.07
C ALA A 402 5.11 -12.54 -1.33
N GLY A 403 5.07 -12.59 -0.01
CA GLY A 403 5.84 -13.54 0.78
C GLY A 403 5.17 -14.91 0.88
N SER A 404 5.89 -15.93 1.35
CA SER A 404 5.31 -17.20 1.77
C SER A 404 4.91 -17.14 3.23
N GLY A 405 3.66 -17.43 3.56
CA GLY A 405 3.18 -17.48 4.93
C GLY A 405 3.74 -18.72 5.66
N VAL A 406 4.23 -18.54 6.88
CA VAL A 406 4.76 -19.64 7.72
C VAL A 406 3.77 -20.13 8.77
N PHE A 407 2.58 -19.58 8.80
CA PHE A 407 1.55 -19.83 9.81
C PHE A 407 0.28 -20.47 9.24
N THR A 408 0.30 -20.89 7.97
CA THR A 408 -0.88 -21.42 7.31
C THR A 408 -0.82 -22.92 7.10
N GLY A 409 -1.91 -23.63 7.41
CA GLY A 409 -2.19 -25.01 7.04
C GLY A 409 -0.98 -25.97 7.02
N SER A 410 -0.68 -26.55 5.88
CA SER A 410 0.40 -27.54 5.68
C SER A 410 1.81 -27.00 6.02
N VAL A 411 2.04 -25.70 5.87
CA VAL A 411 3.33 -25.08 6.25
C VAL A 411 3.50 -25.13 7.77
N ARG A 412 2.45 -24.88 8.52
CA ARG A 412 2.52 -24.93 9.98
C ARG A 412 2.73 -26.36 10.47
N GLU A 413 2.00 -27.34 9.94
CA GLU A 413 2.17 -28.76 10.29
C GLU A 413 3.60 -29.22 10.02
N TRP A 414 4.14 -28.87 8.84
CA TRP A 414 5.53 -29.18 8.50
C TRP A 414 6.53 -28.49 9.43
N LEU A 415 6.28 -27.22 9.83
CA LEU A 415 7.14 -26.47 10.74
C LEU A 415 7.19 -27.16 12.13
N ASP A 416 6.05 -27.58 12.64
CA ASP A 416 5.94 -28.31 13.91
C ASP A 416 6.66 -29.65 13.86
N GLU A 417 6.56 -30.39 12.74
CA GLU A 417 7.30 -31.63 12.52
C GLU A 417 8.81 -31.40 12.53
N VAL A 418 9.30 -30.46 11.74
CA VAL A 418 10.75 -30.21 11.58
C VAL A 418 11.38 -29.67 12.85
N THR A 419 10.66 -28.88 13.62
CA THR A 419 11.12 -28.29 14.89
C THR A 419 10.77 -29.15 16.10
N GLN A 420 10.08 -30.27 15.91
CA GLN A 420 9.59 -31.17 16.98
C GLN A 420 8.72 -30.43 18.02
N GLY A 421 7.90 -29.49 17.55
CA GLY A 421 7.04 -28.67 18.39
C GLY A 421 7.77 -27.66 19.30
N MET A 422 9.04 -27.35 19.00
CA MET A 422 9.82 -26.38 19.81
C MET A 422 9.53 -24.91 19.49
N VAL A 423 8.64 -24.61 18.57
CA VAL A 423 8.21 -23.23 18.29
C VAL A 423 7.22 -22.75 19.35
N GLU A 424 7.30 -21.49 19.70
CA GLU A 424 6.39 -20.84 20.64
C GLU A 424 5.39 -19.96 19.89
N GLU A 425 4.10 -20.18 20.13
CA GLU A 425 3.03 -19.35 19.56
C GLU A 425 2.82 -18.05 20.33
N VAL A 426 2.38 -17.00 19.64
CA VAL A 426 1.81 -15.84 20.30
C VAL A 426 0.45 -16.23 20.89
N VAL A 427 0.24 -15.88 22.16
CA VAL A 427 -1.04 -16.06 22.86
C VAL A 427 -1.52 -14.67 23.25
N ALA A 428 -2.71 -14.28 22.79
CA ALA A 428 -3.34 -13.04 23.23
C ALA A 428 -3.62 -13.12 24.76
N ALA A 429 -3.26 -12.07 25.49
CA ALA A 429 -3.49 -11.97 26.93
C ALA A 429 -4.98 -11.77 27.27
#